data_8ca567d995c9de8e3e0c9a896be0d421
#
_entry.id   8ca567d995c9de8e3e0c9a896be0d421
#
_cell.length_a   1.000
_cell.length_b   1.000
_cell.length_c   1.000
_cell.angle_alpha   90.00
_cell.angle_beta   90.00
_cell.angle_gamma   90.00
#
_symmetry.space_group_name_H-M   'P 1'
#
loop_
_entity.id
_entity.type
_entity.pdbx_description
1 polymer ?
#
loop_
_entity_poly.entity_id
_entity_poly.type
_entity_poly.pdbx_seq_one_letter_code
_entity_poly.pdbx_strand_id
1 'polypeptide(L)' 'MQLYIVEVSIATGDLAHELSQMRTWLDHMKFQAIGFRQIPGANIFRVDFEGEQEARAFAQAFAGQVLNRIAA' A
#
# COMPACT_ATOMS: atom_id res chain seq x y z
N MET A 1 8.91 -15.97 6.48
CA MET A 1 7.65 -15.24 6.23
C MET A 1 7.84 -14.23 5.12
N GLN A 2 6.96 -14.25 4.14
CA GLN A 2 7.02 -13.34 3.00
C GLN A 2 6.04 -12.20 3.18
N LEU A 3 6.53 -10.99 2.96
CA LEU A 3 5.67 -9.82 2.94
C LEU A 3 5.77 -9.16 1.57
N TYR A 4 4.65 -8.72 1.06
CA TYR A 4 4.57 -8.02 -0.20
C TYR A 4 4.32 -6.56 0.10
N ILE A 5 5.29 -5.72 -0.18
CA ILE A 5 5.22 -4.31 0.12
C ILE A 5 4.81 -3.57 -1.15
N VAL A 6 3.77 -2.77 -1.04
CA VAL A 6 3.33 -1.93 -2.16
C VAL A 6 3.75 -0.50 -1.85
N GLU A 7 4.47 0.11 -2.79
CA GLU A 7 4.90 1.49 -2.67
C GLU A 7 4.03 2.35 -3.58
N VAL A 8 3.40 3.35 -3.00
CA VAL A 8 2.51 4.26 -3.72
C VAL A 8 3.03 5.67 -3.58
N SER A 9 3.31 6.32 -4.71
CA SER A 9 3.71 7.72 -4.73
C SER A 9 2.48 8.60 -4.82
N ILE A 10 2.39 9.59 -3.95
CA ILE A 10 1.27 10.51 -3.91
C ILE A 10 1.69 11.80 -4.61
N ALA A 11 1.05 12.08 -5.72
CA ALA A 11 1.39 13.26 -6.51
C ALA A 11 0.81 14.55 -5.92
N THR A 12 -0.32 14.44 -5.23
CA THR A 12 -0.94 15.60 -4.60
C THR A 12 -0.42 15.77 -3.19
N GLY A 13 -0.59 16.95 -2.62
CA GLY A 13 -0.14 17.19 -1.26
C GLY A 13 -1.11 16.68 -0.19
N ASP A 14 -2.22 16.08 -0.59
CA ASP A 14 -3.26 15.67 0.37
C ASP A 14 -3.09 14.20 0.75
N LEU A 15 -2.13 13.95 1.62
CA LEU A 15 -1.82 12.59 2.06
C LEU A 15 -2.96 11.98 2.87
N ALA A 16 -3.65 12.80 3.67
CA ALA A 16 -4.75 12.31 4.49
C ALA A 16 -5.89 11.80 3.63
N HIS A 17 -6.21 12.51 2.56
CA HIS A 17 -7.26 12.11 1.64
C HIS A 17 -6.92 10.80 0.95
N GLU A 18 -5.67 10.68 0.48
CA GLU A 18 -5.22 9.47 -0.20
C GLU A 18 -5.22 8.28 0.74
N LEU A 19 -4.76 8.48 1.97
CA LEU A 19 -4.77 7.41 2.95
C LEU A 19 -6.21 6.95 3.24
N SER A 20 -7.13 7.89 3.34
CA SER A 20 -8.54 7.58 3.56
C SER A 20 -9.11 6.75 2.41
N GLN A 21 -8.76 7.10 1.17
CA GLN A 21 -9.20 6.33 0.00
C GLN A 21 -8.65 4.92 0.02
N MET A 22 -7.39 4.78 0.39
CA MET A 22 -6.76 3.46 0.48
C MET A 22 -7.46 2.58 1.51
N ARG A 23 -7.77 3.14 2.67
CA ARG A 23 -8.46 2.39 3.72
C ARG A 23 -9.87 2.00 3.30
N THR A 24 -10.58 2.92 2.64
CA THR A 24 -11.93 2.64 2.15
C THR A 24 -11.91 1.52 1.12
N TRP A 25 -10.93 1.56 0.22
CA TRP A 25 -10.79 0.53 -0.81
C TRP A 25 -10.51 -0.84 -0.18
N LEU A 26 -9.59 -0.89 0.79
CA LEU A 26 -9.25 -2.12 1.45
C LEU A 26 -10.44 -2.71 2.18
N ASP A 27 -11.21 -1.84 2.84
CA ASP A 27 -12.39 -2.26 3.56
C ASP A 27 -13.46 -2.81 2.60
N HIS A 28 -13.65 -2.13 1.49
CA HIS A 28 -14.60 -2.55 0.46
C HIS A 28 -14.22 -3.92 -0.13
N MET A 29 -12.95 -4.13 -0.39
CA MET A 29 -12.45 -5.38 -0.93
C MET A 29 -12.29 -6.46 0.13
N LYS A 30 -12.44 -6.10 1.39
CA LYS A 30 -12.23 -7.00 2.54
C LYS A 30 -10.81 -7.55 2.58
N PHE A 31 -9.87 -6.75 2.15
CA PHE A 31 -8.46 -7.06 2.25
C PHE A 31 -7.91 -6.46 3.53
N GLN A 32 -6.97 -7.15 4.14
CA GLN A 32 -6.35 -6.69 5.37
C GLN A 32 -4.88 -6.39 5.10
N ALA A 33 -4.51 -5.11 5.25
CA ALA A 33 -3.11 -4.73 5.20
C ALA A 33 -2.50 -4.95 6.57
N ILE A 34 -1.25 -5.44 6.59
CA ILE A 34 -0.54 -5.67 7.83
C ILE A 34 -0.09 -4.34 8.42
N GLY A 35 0.29 -3.39 7.58
CA GLY A 35 0.71 -2.09 8.07
C GLY A 35 0.70 -1.04 7.00
N PHE A 36 0.61 0.21 7.44
CA PHE A 36 0.73 1.40 6.61
C PHE A 36 1.87 2.23 7.14
N ARG A 37 2.75 2.69 6.26
CA ARG A 37 3.86 3.55 6.67
C ARG A 37 4.03 4.65 5.66
N GLN A 38 4.22 5.87 6.16
CA GLN A 38 4.62 6.99 5.32
C GLN A 38 6.12 7.14 5.40
N ILE A 39 6.77 7.29 4.24
CA ILE A 39 8.21 7.46 4.22
C ILE A 39 8.51 8.93 4.52
N PRO A 40 9.28 9.22 5.59
CA PRO A 40 9.59 10.59 5.95
C PRO A 40 10.34 11.32 4.83
N GLY A 41 9.94 12.55 4.59
CA GLY A 41 10.60 13.38 3.59
C GLY A 41 10.20 13.09 2.16
N ALA A 42 9.22 12.19 1.96
CA ALA A 42 8.74 11.85 0.63
C ALA A 42 7.23 11.66 0.69
N ASN A 43 6.59 11.86 -0.46
CA ASN A 43 5.14 11.62 -0.57
C ASN A 43 4.91 10.18 -1.01
N ILE A 44 5.36 9.25 -0.19
CA ILE A 44 5.31 7.83 -0.49
C ILE A 44 4.71 7.09 0.69
N PHE A 45 3.75 6.21 0.39
CA PHE A 45 3.23 5.26 1.37
C PHE A 45 3.70 3.87 1.01
N ARG A 46 3.97 3.08 2.03
CA ARG A 46 4.25 1.66 1.89
C ARG A 46 3.21 0.89 2.66
N VAL A 47 2.59 -0.06 1.97
CA VAL A 47 1.52 -0.87 2.55
C VAL A 47 1.95 -2.33 2.46
N ASP A 48 1.93 -3.02 3.59
CA ASP A 48 2.40 -4.40 3.67
C ASP A 48 1.24 -5.37 3.60
N PHE A 49 1.38 -6.41 2.78
CA PHE A 49 0.38 -7.45 2.64
C PHE A 49 1.02 -8.82 2.82
N GLU A 50 0.23 -9.77 3.30
CA GLU A 50 0.66 -11.17 3.36
C GLU A 50 0.46 -11.89 2.04
N GLY A 51 -0.55 -11.49 1.28
CA GLY A 51 -0.91 -12.16 0.03
C GLY A 51 -0.43 -11.41 -1.18
N GLU A 52 0.12 -12.12 -2.14
CA GLU A 52 0.60 -11.52 -3.37
C GLU A 52 -0.55 -10.94 -4.20
N GLN A 53 -1.67 -11.63 -4.26
CA GLN A 53 -2.81 -11.17 -5.04
C GLN A 53 -3.37 -9.87 -4.49
N GLU A 54 -3.43 -9.77 -3.18
CA GLU A 54 -3.90 -8.55 -2.53
C GLU A 54 -2.97 -7.38 -2.80
N ALA A 55 -1.67 -7.64 -2.71
CA ALA A 55 -0.67 -6.60 -3.00
C ALA A 55 -0.77 -6.12 -4.44
N ARG A 56 -0.92 -7.04 -5.37
CA ARG A 56 -1.02 -6.68 -6.78
C ARG A 56 -2.29 -5.90 -7.08
N ALA A 57 -3.40 -6.32 -6.49
CA ALA A 57 -4.67 -5.61 -6.69
C ALA A 57 -4.59 -4.19 -6.14
N PHE A 58 -3.99 -4.02 -4.98
CA PHE A 58 -3.81 -2.71 -4.38
C PHE A 58 -2.91 -1.83 -5.23
N ALA A 59 -1.79 -2.39 -5.70
CA ALA A 59 -0.87 -1.65 -6.55
C ALA A 59 -1.55 -1.19 -7.84
N GLN A 60 -2.37 -2.04 -8.42
CA GLN A 60 -3.08 -1.70 -9.63
C GLN A 60 -4.12 -0.61 -9.39
N ALA A 61 -4.81 -0.67 -8.27
CA ALA A 61 -5.86 0.29 -7.94
C ALA A 61 -5.29 1.69 -7.70
N PHE A 62 -4.09 1.78 -7.12
CA PHE A 62 -3.51 3.06 -6.73
C PHE A 62 -2.24 3.40 -7.50
N ALA A 63 -2.00 2.74 -8.63
CA ALA A 63 -0.83 2.98 -9.47
C ALA A 63 0.47 2.84 -8.68
N GLY A 64 0.50 1.86 -7.78
CA GLY A 64 1.67 1.60 -6.97
C GLY A 64 2.57 0.55 -7.58
N GLN A 65 3.61 0.21 -6.85
CA GLN A 65 4.61 -0.76 -7.27
C GLN A 65 4.79 -1.80 -6.17
N VAL A 66 4.74 -3.08 -6.56
CA VAL A 66 4.96 -4.15 -5.62
C VAL A 66 6.46 -4.38 -5.47
N LEU A 67 6.94 -4.24 -4.24
CA LEU A 67 8.33 -4.52 -3.91
C LEU A 67 8.36 -5.89 -3.26
N ASN A 68 8.84 -6.88 -3.98
CA ASN A 68 8.93 -8.24 -3.44
C ASN A 68 10.06 -8.28 -2.42
N ARG A 69 9.69 -8.38 -1.16
CA ARG A 69 10.65 -8.50 -0.08
C ARG A 69 10.42 -9.80 0.65
N ILE A 70 11.47 -10.55 0.79
CA ILE A 70 11.46 -11.72 1.64
C ILE A 70 12.04 -11.26 2.96
N ALA A 71 11.25 -11.39 4.01
CA ALA A 71 11.74 -11.07 5.34
C ALA A 71 12.75 -12.13 5.73
N ALA A 72 13.95 -11.72 5.88
CA ALA A 72 15.02 -12.63 6.29
C ALA A 72 15.07 -12.73 7.79
#